data_bc20f4acd12c09d2df13afa305d15b2e
#
_entry.id   bc20f4acd12c09d2df13afa305d15b2e
#
_cell.length_a   1.000
_cell.length_b   1.000
_cell.length_c   1.000
_cell.angle_alpha   90.00
_cell.angle_beta   90.00
_cell.angle_gamma   90.00
#
_symmetry.space_group_name_H-M   'P 1'
#
loop_
_entity.id
_entity.type
_entity.pdbx_description
1 polymer ?
#
loop_
_entity_poly.entity_id
_entity_poly.type
_entity_poly.pdbx_seq_one_letter_code
_entity_poly.pdbx_strand_id
1 'polypeptide(L)'
;MTTGEQVIQQWYRQKNWQQFAFQQEMMEAYLEGYSGLLNAPTGSGKTFALFLPFLADFINKHPDRWQTQTNNGLLMLWITPLRALTNDIKKAMQEACDEIGLPWKIMTRTGDTSAAEIQALKKSCPKFCSPRPKACT
;
A
#
# COMPACT_ATOMS: atom_id res chain seq x y z
N MET A 1 -18.18 7.85 -8.91
CA MET A 1 -17.22 6.74 -8.73
C MET A 1 -16.06 6.95 -9.67
N THR A 2 -14.86 7.06 -9.15
CA THR A 2 -13.64 7.28 -9.92
C THR A 2 -13.14 5.98 -10.57
N THR A 3 -12.24 6.09 -11.54
CA THR A 3 -11.62 4.92 -12.20
C THR A 3 -10.95 3.99 -11.18
N GLY A 4 -10.24 4.55 -10.23
CA GLY A 4 -9.59 3.77 -9.16
C GLY A 4 -10.58 3.01 -8.29
N GLU A 5 -11.68 3.66 -7.89
CA GLU A 5 -12.75 2.98 -7.13
C GLU A 5 -13.40 1.84 -7.92
N GLN A 6 -13.62 2.04 -9.22
CA GLN A 6 -14.18 0.99 -10.10
C GLN A 6 -13.26 -0.23 -10.17
N VAL A 7 -11.95 -0.02 -10.32
CA VAL A 7 -10.95 -1.09 -10.33
C VAL A 7 -10.94 -1.85 -9.00
N ILE A 8 -10.96 -1.14 -7.87
CA ILE A 8 -10.99 -1.75 -6.54
C ILE A 8 -12.29 -2.54 -6.32
N GLN A 9 -13.44 -2.01 -6.73
CA GLN A 9 -14.70 -2.74 -6.63
C GLN A 9 -14.73 -4.00 -7.50
N GLN A 10 -14.14 -3.93 -8.70
CA GLN A 10 -14.02 -5.10 -9.57
C GLN A 10 -13.14 -6.18 -8.91
N TRP A 11 -12.06 -5.78 -8.27
CA TRP A 11 -11.20 -6.69 -7.51
C TRP A 11 -11.95 -7.36 -6.36
N TYR A 12 -12.74 -6.63 -5.57
CA TYR A 12 -13.60 -7.22 -4.54
C TYR A 12 -14.57 -8.26 -5.11
N ARG A 13 -15.19 -7.97 -6.26
CA ARG A 13 -16.10 -8.89 -6.95
C ARG A 13 -15.39 -10.17 -7.40
N GLN A 14 -14.17 -10.06 -7.95
CA GLN A 14 -13.36 -11.21 -8.37
C GLN A 14 -12.99 -12.11 -7.19
N LYS A 15 -12.75 -11.53 -6.02
CA LYS A 15 -12.50 -12.24 -4.77
C LYS A 15 -13.75 -12.83 -4.13
N ASN A 16 -14.94 -12.52 -4.63
CA ASN A 16 -16.20 -12.84 -3.98
C ASN A 16 -16.31 -12.25 -2.57
N TRP A 17 -15.68 -11.09 -2.36
CA TRP A 17 -15.67 -10.37 -1.09
C TRP A 17 -16.62 -9.20 -1.13
N GLN A 18 -17.24 -8.93 0.02
CA GLN A 18 -18.03 -7.74 0.22
C GLN A 18 -17.21 -6.69 0.96
N GLN A 19 -17.19 -5.49 0.43
CA GLN A 19 -16.55 -4.35 1.09
C GLN A 19 -17.34 -3.98 2.34
N PHE A 20 -16.64 -3.82 3.46
CA PHE A 20 -17.25 -3.34 4.71
C PHE A 20 -17.49 -1.83 4.66
N ALA A 21 -18.51 -1.35 5.42
CA ALA A 21 -18.85 0.07 5.48
C ALA A 21 -17.65 0.96 5.86
N PHE A 22 -16.88 0.57 6.88
CA PHE A 22 -15.70 1.33 7.29
C PHE A 22 -14.58 1.37 6.22
N GLN A 23 -14.49 0.37 5.35
CA GLN A 23 -13.53 0.38 4.23
C GLN A 23 -13.96 1.38 3.15
N GLN A 24 -15.26 1.52 2.93
CA GLN A 24 -15.80 2.52 2.03
C GLN A 24 -15.62 3.94 2.59
N GLU A 25 -15.93 4.15 3.86
CA GLU A 25 -15.70 5.43 4.55
C GLU A 25 -14.23 5.86 4.49
N MET A 26 -13.31 4.90 4.69
CA MET A 26 -11.86 5.16 4.57
C MET A 26 -11.46 5.52 3.14
N MET A 27 -12.05 4.89 2.14
CA MET A 27 -11.82 5.20 0.73
C MET A 27 -12.24 6.64 0.41
N GLU A 28 -13.45 7.02 0.81
CA GLU A 28 -14.00 8.36 0.60
C GLU A 28 -13.14 9.42 1.30
N ALA A 29 -12.87 9.23 2.60
CA ALA A 29 -12.05 10.15 3.38
C ALA A 29 -10.62 10.33 2.81
N TYR A 30 -10.00 9.24 2.38
CA TYR A 30 -8.66 9.30 1.79
C TYR A 30 -8.66 10.05 0.46
N LEU A 31 -9.60 9.77 -0.43
CA LEU A 31 -9.70 10.42 -1.73
C LEU A 31 -10.04 11.91 -1.63
N GLU A 32 -10.73 12.32 -0.56
CA GLU A 32 -10.96 13.73 -0.22
C GLU A 32 -9.74 14.41 0.42
N GLY A 33 -8.66 13.66 0.69
CA GLY A 33 -7.40 14.17 1.23
C GLY A 33 -7.35 14.29 2.76
N TYR A 34 -8.25 13.63 3.47
CA TYR A 34 -8.23 13.61 4.93
C TYR A 34 -7.16 12.67 5.48
N SER A 35 -6.59 13.07 6.61
CA SER A 35 -5.81 12.20 7.49
C SER A 35 -6.68 11.71 8.63
N GLY A 36 -6.46 10.48 9.10
CA GLY A 36 -7.32 9.93 10.14
C GLY A 36 -6.73 8.74 10.87
N LEU A 37 -7.50 8.23 11.81
CA LEU A 37 -7.22 7.03 12.59
C LEU A 37 -8.34 6.02 12.36
N LEU A 38 -7.95 4.82 11.92
CA LEU A 38 -8.88 3.70 11.79
C LEU A 38 -8.83 2.83 13.05
N ASN A 39 -9.94 2.75 13.76
CA ASN A 39 -10.13 1.83 14.87
C ASN A 39 -11.17 0.76 14.48
N ALA A 40 -10.70 -0.47 14.27
CA ALA A 40 -11.56 -1.60 13.92
C ALA A 40 -11.03 -2.89 14.57
N PRO A 41 -11.88 -3.91 14.82
CA PRO A 41 -11.45 -5.18 15.41
C PRO A 41 -10.38 -5.88 14.59
N THR A 42 -9.59 -6.75 15.23
CA THR A 42 -8.61 -7.60 14.54
C THR A 42 -9.31 -8.56 13.57
N GLY A 43 -8.66 -8.84 12.41
CA GLY A 43 -9.24 -9.71 11.38
C GLY A 43 -10.35 -9.09 10.53
N SER A 44 -10.63 -7.79 10.68
CA SER A 44 -11.71 -7.09 9.99
C SER A 44 -11.34 -6.45 8.64
N GLY A 45 -10.13 -6.74 8.11
CA GLY A 45 -9.71 -6.16 6.83
C GLY A 45 -9.14 -4.73 6.92
N LYS A 46 -8.59 -4.34 8.07
CA LYS A 46 -7.96 -3.02 8.26
C LYS A 46 -6.82 -2.72 7.27
N THR A 47 -6.02 -3.73 6.96
CA THR A 47 -4.92 -3.58 5.99
C THR A 47 -5.44 -3.09 4.65
N PHE A 48 -6.48 -3.71 4.14
CA PHE A 48 -7.09 -3.29 2.87
C PHE A 48 -7.84 -1.96 2.98
N ALA A 49 -8.46 -1.67 4.14
CA ALA A 49 -9.10 -0.38 4.38
C ALA A 49 -8.13 0.82 4.26
N LEU A 50 -6.85 0.61 4.58
CA LEU A 50 -5.82 1.64 4.48
C LEU A 50 -5.02 1.56 3.16
N PHE A 51 -4.85 0.38 2.60
CA PHE A 51 -4.03 0.17 1.41
C PHE A 51 -4.77 0.43 0.10
N LEU A 52 -6.00 -0.05 -0.02
CA LEU A 52 -6.76 0.09 -1.27
C LEU A 52 -7.11 1.53 -1.66
N PRO A 53 -7.43 2.45 -0.72
CA PRO A 53 -7.62 3.87 -1.06
C PRO A 53 -6.39 4.50 -1.71
N PHE A 54 -5.20 4.12 -1.23
CA PHE A 54 -3.94 4.57 -1.82
C PHE A 54 -3.77 4.06 -3.26
N LEU A 55 -4.12 2.80 -3.54
CA LEU A 55 -4.10 2.25 -4.90
C LEU A 55 -5.10 2.99 -5.80
N ALA A 56 -6.31 3.25 -5.31
CA ALA A 56 -7.33 3.97 -6.06
C ALA A 56 -6.87 5.39 -6.42
N ASP A 57 -6.27 6.11 -5.48
CA ASP A 57 -5.72 7.45 -5.72
C ASP A 57 -4.61 7.43 -6.78
N PHE A 58 -3.70 6.45 -6.71
CA PHE A 58 -2.66 6.30 -7.72
C PHE A 58 -3.24 6.02 -9.11
N ILE A 59 -4.23 5.14 -9.23
CA ILE A 59 -4.91 4.84 -10.49
C ILE A 59 -5.60 6.11 -11.03
N ASN A 60 -6.26 6.87 -10.16
CA ASN A 60 -6.92 8.13 -10.55
C ASN A 60 -5.93 9.18 -11.08
N LYS A 61 -4.74 9.25 -10.50
CA LYS A 61 -3.67 10.17 -10.93
C LYS A 61 -2.97 9.73 -12.21
N HIS A 62 -3.05 8.45 -12.56
CA HIS A 62 -2.35 7.88 -13.72
C HIS A 62 -3.27 6.99 -14.58
N PRO A 63 -4.42 7.47 -15.04
CA PRO A 63 -5.48 6.64 -15.64
C PRO A 63 -4.99 5.81 -16.83
N ASP A 64 -4.07 6.34 -17.63
CA ASP A 64 -3.59 5.68 -18.86
C ASP A 64 -2.31 4.85 -18.65
N ARG A 65 -1.63 4.97 -17.51
CA ARG A 65 -0.29 4.41 -17.30
C ARG A 65 -0.11 3.61 -16.02
N TRP A 66 -1.12 3.50 -15.18
CA TRP A 66 -0.99 2.84 -13.87
C TRP A 66 -0.54 1.38 -13.95
N GLN A 67 -0.84 0.67 -15.07
CA GLN A 67 -0.42 -0.71 -15.29
C GLN A 67 1.02 -0.87 -15.81
N THR A 68 1.61 0.20 -16.33
CA THR A 68 2.93 0.16 -16.96
C THR A 68 3.99 0.99 -16.24
N GLN A 69 3.55 1.87 -15.35
CA GLN A 69 4.45 2.79 -14.65
C GLN A 69 5.20 2.09 -13.52
N THR A 70 6.49 1.84 -13.72
CA THR A 70 7.35 1.10 -12.77
C THR A 70 8.32 1.98 -11.98
N ASN A 71 8.68 3.16 -12.49
CA ASN A 71 9.71 4.01 -11.89
C ASN A 71 9.09 5.20 -11.12
N ASN A 72 8.44 4.89 -10.03
CA ASN A 72 7.70 5.89 -9.23
C ASN A 72 8.46 6.39 -7.98
N GLY A 73 9.62 5.80 -7.66
CA GLY A 73 10.27 6.04 -6.37
C GLY A 73 9.50 5.45 -5.20
N LEU A 74 9.65 6.03 -4.01
CA LEU A 74 8.88 5.65 -2.82
C LEU A 74 7.50 6.28 -2.87
N LEU A 75 6.47 5.47 -3.04
CA LEU A 75 5.08 5.92 -3.10
C LEU A 75 4.39 5.85 -1.74
N MET A 76 4.70 4.83 -0.94
CA MET A 76 4.07 4.59 0.36
C MET A 76 5.08 4.04 1.36
N LEU A 77 4.99 4.51 2.60
CA LEU A 77 5.72 3.95 3.73
C LEU A 77 4.74 3.38 4.74
N TRP A 78 4.85 2.07 5.00
CA TRP A 78 4.04 1.36 5.99
C TRP A 78 4.91 0.95 7.18
N ILE A 79 4.54 1.41 8.38
CA ILE A 79 5.28 1.13 9.61
C ILE A 79 4.46 0.19 10.48
N THR A 80 5.07 -0.92 10.90
CA THR A 80 4.46 -1.88 11.82
C THR A 80 5.45 -2.25 12.94
N PRO A 81 5.01 -2.35 14.19
CA PRO A 81 5.87 -2.67 15.30
C PRO A 81 6.25 -4.15 15.40
N LEU A 82 5.47 -5.05 14.77
CA LEU A 82 5.62 -6.49 14.88
C LEU A 82 6.21 -7.12 13.62
N ARG A 83 7.41 -7.69 13.73
CA ARG A 83 8.10 -8.38 12.64
C ARG A 83 7.29 -9.53 12.05
N ALA A 84 6.62 -10.32 12.91
CA ALA A 84 5.81 -11.46 12.48
C ALA A 84 4.69 -11.05 11.52
N LEU A 85 4.05 -9.90 11.73
CA LEU A 85 3.00 -9.38 10.88
C LEU A 85 3.52 -8.74 9.59
N THR A 86 4.78 -8.35 9.54
CA THR A 86 5.36 -7.66 8.38
C THR A 86 5.28 -8.50 7.12
N ASN A 87 5.59 -9.79 7.22
CA ASN A 87 5.54 -10.70 6.07
C ASN A 87 4.11 -10.97 5.58
N ASP A 88 3.16 -11.11 6.51
CA ASP A 88 1.76 -11.33 6.17
C ASP A 88 1.15 -10.10 5.49
N ILE A 89 1.45 -8.92 6.02
CA ILE A 89 1.03 -7.63 5.44
C ILE A 89 1.64 -7.47 4.04
N LYS A 90 2.95 -7.69 3.90
CA LYS A 90 3.64 -7.63 2.61
C LYS A 90 3.00 -8.57 1.60
N LYS A 91 2.73 -9.81 1.99
CA LYS A 91 2.13 -10.83 1.11
C LYS A 91 0.75 -10.39 0.65
N ALA A 92 -0.11 -9.97 1.57
CA ALA A 92 -1.46 -9.51 1.27
C ALA A 92 -1.46 -8.29 0.32
N MET A 93 -0.59 -7.32 0.56
CA MET A 93 -0.45 -6.14 -0.29
C MET A 93 0.10 -6.49 -1.67
N GLN A 94 1.11 -7.38 -1.75
CA GLN A 94 1.69 -7.80 -3.03
C GLN A 94 0.68 -8.58 -3.87
N GLU A 95 -0.08 -9.50 -3.27
CA GLU A 95 -1.16 -10.22 -3.94
C GLU A 95 -2.21 -9.27 -4.50
N ALA A 96 -2.62 -8.25 -3.74
CA ALA A 96 -3.56 -7.25 -4.22
C ALA A 96 -3.01 -6.45 -5.41
N CYS A 97 -1.74 -6.04 -5.37
CA CYS A 97 -1.10 -5.36 -6.50
C CYS A 97 -1.07 -6.24 -7.75
N ASP A 98 -0.65 -7.50 -7.60
CA ASP A 98 -0.53 -8.45 -8.70
C ASP A 98 -1.89 -8.77 -9.34
N GLU A 99 -2.92 -8.97 -8.53
CA GLU A 99 -4.28 -9.26 -8.98
C GLU A 99 -4.97 -8.05 -9.64
N ILE A 100 -4.71 -6.85 -9.16
CA ILE A 100 -5.19 -5.61 -9.76
C ILE A 100 -4.42 -5.29 -11.06
N GLY A 101 -3.19 -5.77 -11.18
CA GLY A 101 -2.32 -5.52 -12.34
C GLY A 101 -1.41 -4.31 -12.17
N LEU A 102 -1.08 -3.94 -10.93
CA LEU A 102 -0.09 -2.91 -10.62
C LEU A 102 1.32 -3.51 -10.64
N PRO A 103 2.28 -2.95 -11.39
CA PRO A 103 3.65 -3.48 -11.50
C PRO A 103 4.53 -3.06 -10.31
N TRP A 104 3.97 -3.07 -9.10
CA TRP A 104 4.68 -2.63 -7.91
C TRP A 104 5.32 -3.79 -7.16
N LYS A 105 6.50 -3.52 -6.61
CA LYS A 105 7.19 -4.45 -5.73
C LYS A 105 7.18 -3.88 -4.30
N ILE A 106 6.55 -4.62 -3.40
CA ILE A 106 6.52 -4.28 -1.98
C ILE A 106 7.75 -4.85 -1.31
N MET A 107 8.53 -3.99 -0.70
CA MET A 107 9.77 -4.35 -0.03
C MET A 107 9.64 -4.12 1.47
N THR A 108 10.28 -4.97 2.26
CA THR A 108 10.32 -4.85 3.72
C THR A 108 11.72 -4.47 4.18
N ARG A 109 11.79 -3.67 5.26
CA ARG A 109 13.03 -3.37 5.96
C ARG A 109 12.86 -3.70 7.42
N THR A 110 13.51 -4.77 7.84
CA THR A 110 13.59 -5.22 9.24
C THR A 110 15.05 -5.28 9.67
N GLY A 111 15.32 -5.57 10.94
CA GLY A 111 16.69 -5.80 11.40
C GLY A 111 17.41 -6.97 10.73
N ASP A 112 16.65 -7.88 10.12
CA ASP A 112 17.17 -9.09 9.44
C ASP A 112 17.27 -8.93 7.91
N THR A 113 16.97 -7.73 7.39
CA THR A 113 17.06 -7.44 5.95
C THR A 113 18.52 -7.46 5.50
N SER A 114 18.85 -8.24 4.47
CA SER A 114 20.20 -8.37 3.95
C SER A 114 20.75 -7.07 3.34
N ALA A 115 22.07 -6.93 3.31
CA ALA A 115 22.73 -5.77 2.70
C ALA A 115 22.37 -5.60 1.22
N ALA A 116 22.17 -6.70 0.49
CA ALA A 116 21.77 -6.68 -0.91
C ALA A 116 20.34 -6.12 -1.10
N GLU A 117 19.40 -6.51 -0.23
CA GLU A 117 18.03 -5.97 -0.23
C GLU A 117 18.01 -4.49 0.15
N ILE A 118 18.84 -4.06 1.09
CA ILE A 118 18.98 -2.64 1.47
C ILE A 118 19.52 -1.83 0.29
N GLN A 119 20.49 -2.37 -0.46
CA GLN A 119 20.99 -1.70 -1.67
C GLN A 119 19.93 -1.62 -2.77
N ALA A 120 19.13 -2.67 -2.96
CA ALA A 120 18.01 -2.65 -3.89
C ALA A 120 16.97 -1.58 -3.53
N LEU A 121 16.65 -1.46 -2.23
CA LEU A 121 15.79 -0.40 -1.71
C LEU A 121 16.35 1.01 -2.01
N LYS A 122 17.64 1.21 -1.82
CA LYS A 122 18.30 2.48 -2.12
C LYS A 122 18.29 2.85 -3.60
N LYS A 123 18.38 1.86 -4.49
CA LYS A 123 18.27 2.07 -5.94
C LYS A 123 16.85 2.43 -6.36
N SER A 124 15.84 1.89 -5.70
CA SER A 124 14.43 2.18 -5.97
C SER A 124 13.99 3.55 -5.44
N CYS A 125 14.74 4.13 -4.49
CA CYS A 125 14.47 5.43 -3.89
C CYS A 125 15.66 6.40 -4.04
N PRO A 126 15.93 6.94 -5.22
CA PRO A 126 17.18 7.69 -5.48
C PRO A 126 17.31 9.02 -4.75
N LYS A 127 16.30 9.57 -4.09
CA LYS A 127 16.37 10.93 -3.53
C LYS A 127 15.95 11.10 -2.06
N PHE A 128 15.57 10.07 -1.33
CA PHE A 128 15.08 10.21 0.05
C PHE A 128 15.80 9.37 1.11
N CYS A 129 16.89 8.72 0.78
CA CYS A 129 17.79 8.08 1.76
C CYS A 129 18.97 8.99 2.09
N SER A 130 18.69 10.19 2.57
CA SER A 130 19.66 10.99 3.32
C SER A 130 19.59 10.63 4.82
N PRO A 131 20.67 10.86 5.60
CA PRO A 131 21.20 9.89 6.55
C PRO A 131 20.32 9.70 7.77
N ARG A 132 20.29 8.45 8.25
CA ARG A 132 19.85 7.98 9.58
C ARG A 132 19.02 8.98 10.39
N PRO A 133 17.76 8.71 10.68
CA PRO A 133 17.16 9.33 11.84
C PRO A 133 18.03 8.94 13.05
N LYS A 134 18.65 9.92 13.67
CA LYS A 134 19.16 9.77 15.03
C LYS A 134 17.99 9.23 15.83
N ALA A 135 18.21 8.11 16.52
CA ALA A 135 17.24 7.55 17.42
C ALA A 135 16.67 8.68 18.28
N CYS A 136 15.37 8.92 18.18
CA CYS A 136 14.65 9.58 19.26
C CYS A 136 14.63 8.56 20.39
N THR A 137 15.47 8.80 21.37
CA THR A 137 15.31 8.26 22.72
C THR A 137 14.02 8.74 23.31
#